data_60dde5ca8a4ebff95d4cfe600e293a1d
#
_entry.id   60dde5ca8a4ebff95d4cfe600e293a1d
#
_cell.length_a   1.000
_cell.length_b   1.000
_cell.length_c   1.000
_cell.angle_alpha   90.00
_cell.angle_beta   90.00
_cell.angle_gamma   90.00
#
_symmetry.space_group_name_H-M   'P 1'
#
loop_
_entity.id
_entity.type
_entity.pdbx_description
1 polymer ?
#
loop_
_entity_poly.entity_id
_entity_poly.type
_entity_poly.pdbx_seq_one_letter_code
_entity_poly.pdbx_strand_id
1 'polypeptide(L)'
;MKKVNKRILQLAVPSIISNITVPLLGLVDVAIVGHIGDAAYIGAIAVGSMLFNVIYWLFGFLRMGTSGMTSQALGRRDLAEVMRLLVRSLGIGVGIGLLFFVLQKWLIGGGLWAMSPEADVVELARRYCYVCIWGAPAVLGLYGFTGWYIGMQN
;
A
#
# COMPACT_ATOMS: atom_id res chain seq x y z
N MET A 1 -35.98 -10.70 3.82
CA MET A 1 -34.90 -11.12 2.91
C MET A 1 -34.59 -10.09 1.82
N LYS A 2 -35.54 -9.56 1.01
CA LYS A 2 -35.27 -8.58 -0.08
C LYS A 2 -34.59 -7.27 0.39
N LYS A 3 -34.89 -6.73 1.58
CA LYS A 3 -34.27 -5.50 2.11
C LYS A 3 -32.81 -5.70 2.54
N VAL A 4 -32.47 -6.88 3.05
CA VAL A 4 -31.10 -7.22 3.46
C VAL A 4 -30.21 -7.38 2.23
N ASN A 5 -30.67 -8.11 1.22
CA ASN A 5 -29.94 -8.29 -0.04
C ASN A 5 -29.68 -6.96 -0.75
N LYS A 6 -30.65 -6.02 -0.72
CA LYS A 6 -30.47 -4.69 -1.30
C LYS A 6 -29.38 -3.89 -0.57
N ARG A 7 -29.32 -3.94 0.75
CA ARG A 7 -28.25 -3.30 1.54
C ARG A 7 -26.88 -3.93 1.28
N ILE A 8 -26.81 -5.26 1.20
CA ILE A 8 -25.58 -5.99 0.86
C ILE A 8 -25.08 -5.54 -0.52
N LEU A 9 -25.94 -5.49 -1.53
CA LEU A 9 -25.58 -5.05 -2.87
C LEU A 9 -25.13 -3.58 -2.90
N GLN A 10 -25.79 -2.70 -2.16
CA GLN A 10 -25.41 -1.28 -2.08
C GLN A 10 -24.01 -1.05 -1.46
N LEU A 11 -23.54 -1.94 -0.62
CA LEU A 11 -22.19 -1.90 -0.04
C LEU A 11 -21.19 -2.69 -0.88
N ALA A 12 -21.60 -3.84 -1.42
CA ALA A 12 -20.69 -4.70 -2.18
C ALA A 12 -20.32 -4.11 -3.55
N VAL A 13 -21.27 -3.51 -4.28
CA VAL A 13 -21.01 -2.99 -5.62
C VAL A 13 -19.96 -1.86 -5.61
N PRO A 14 -20.06 -0.81 -4.78
CA PRO A 14 -19.00 0.21 -4.70
C PRO A 14 -17.65 -0.36 -4.27
N SER A 15 -17.66 -1.31 -3.31
CA SER A 15 -16.43 -1.97 -2.85
C SER A 15 -15.76 -2.80 -3.94
N ILE A 16 -16.53 -3.52 -4.75
CA ILE A 16 -16.03 -4.28 -5.89
C ILE A 16 -15.43 -3.34 -6.95
N ILE A 17 -16.13 -2.25 -7.28
CA ILE A 17 -15.66 -1.25 -8.25
C ILE A 17 -14.33 -0.64 -7.78
N SER A 18 -14.24 -0.25 -6.51
CA SER A 18 -13.01 0.30 -5.94
C SER A 18 -11.86 -0.72 -5.96
N ASN A 19 -12.13 -1.98 -5.68
CA ASN A 19 -11.09 -3.02 -5.66
C ASN A 19 -10.62 -3.44 -7.07
N ILE A 20 -11.47 -3.30 -8.11
CA ILE A 20 -11.08 -3.57 -9.51
C ILE A 20 -10.10 -2.49 -10.02
N THR A 21 -10.16 -1.28 -9.50
CA THR A 21 -9.29 -0.16 -9.94
C THR A 21 -7.80 -0.49 -9.73
N VAL A 22 -7.44 -1.15 -8.65
CA VAL A 22 -6.03 -1.49 -8.35
C VAL A 22 -5.44 -2.48 -9.35
N PRO A 23 -6.06 -3.64 -9.65
CA PRO A 23 -5.60 -4.53 -10.71
C PRO A 23 -5.56 -3.88 -12.10
N LEU A 24 -6.54 -3.01 -12.42
CA LEU A 24 -6.55 -2.30 -13.69
C LEU A 24 -5.35 -1.36 -13.84
N LEU A 25 -4.98 -0.67 -12.77
CA LEU A 25 -3.79 0.18 -12.77
C LEU A 25 -2.53 -0.64 -13.11
N GLY A 26 -2.36 -1.80 -12.46
CA GLY A 26 -1.26 -2.71 -12.76
C GLY A 26 -1.24 -3.22 -14.20
N LEU A 27 -2.42 -3.50 -14.79
CA LEU A 27 -2.52 -3.88 -16.20
C LEU A 27 -2.11 -2.74 -17.14
N VAL A 28 -2.49 -1.51 -16.82
CA VAL A 28 -2.10 -0.32 -17.59
C VAL A 28 -0.59 -0.12 -17.52
N ASP A 29 0.01 -0.24 -16.34
CA ASP A 29 1.46 -0.12 -16.16
C ASP A 29 2.21 -1.16 -17.02
N VAL A 30 1.80 -2.43 -16.97
CA VAL A 30 2.39 -3.49 -17.79
C VAL A 30 2.15 -3.25 -19.28
N ALA A 31 0.96 -2.76 -19.68
CA ALA A 31 0.67 -2.46 -21.08
C ALA A 31 1.55 -1.32 -21.62
N ILE A 32 1.74 -0.26 -20.84
CA ILE A 32 2.62 0.87 -21.23
C ILE A 32 4.05 0.38 -21.42
N VAL A 33 4.56 -0.40 -20.47
CA VAL A 33 5.94 -0.89 -20.50
C VAL A 33 6.13 -1.95 -21.58
N GLY A 34 5.12 -2.79 -21.83
CA GLY A 34 5.14 -3.78 -22.92
C GLY A 34 5.32 -3.17 -24.32
N HIS A 35 4.95 -1.89 -24.50
CA HIS A 35 5.17 -1.18 -25.77
C HIS A 35 6.60 -0.64 -25.93
N ILE A 36 7.41 -0.64 -24.87
CA ILE A 36 8.83 -0.22 -24.94
C ILE A 36 9.70 -1.28 -25.64
N GLY A 37 9.19 -2.52 -25.79
CA GLY A 37 9.77 -3.56 -26.63
C GLY A 37 10.93 -4.34 -26.02
N ASP A 38 11.36 -4.03 -24.80
CA ASP A 38 12.42 -4.76 -24.09
C ASP A 38 11.85 -5.48 -22.86
N ALA A 39 11.97 -6.80 -22.85
CA ALA A 39 11.49 -7.67 -21.76
C ALA A 39 12.13 -7.35 -20.40
N ALA A 40 13.34 -6.77 -20.39
CA ALA A 40 14.04 -6.40 -19.17
C ALA A 40 13.30 -5.35 -18.35
N TYR A 41 12.56 -4.41 -18.98
CA TYR A 41 11.73 -3.44 -18.28
C TYR A 41 10.55 -4.08 -17.55
N ILE A 42 9.90 -5.06 -18.19
CA ILE A 42 8.80 -5.80 -17.58
C ILE A 42 9.32 -6.58 -16.36
N GLY A 43 10.46 -7.24 -16.50
CA GLY A 43 11.15 -7.94 -15.42
C GLY A 43 11.50 -6.99 -14.26
N ALA A 44 12.02 -5.81 -14.57
CA ALA A 44 12.40 -4.81 -13.57
C ALA A 44 11.20 -4.32 -12.74
N ILE A 45 10.07 -4.05 -13.39
CA ILE A 45 8.82 -3.65 -12.71
C ILE A 45 8.28 -4.81 -11.87
N ALA A 46 8.29 -6.03 -12.38
CA ALA A 46 7.81 -7.21 -11.66
C ALA A 46 8.62 -7.42 -10.36
N VAL A 47 9.95 -7.39 -10.45
CA VAL A 47 10.86 -7.53 -9.31
C VAL A 47 10.67 -6.38 -8.32
N GLY A 48 10.66 -5.13 -8.80
CA GLY A 48 10.48 -3.96 -7.94
C GLY A 48 9.11 -3.93 -7.24
N SER A 49 8.05 -4.24 -7.96
CA SER A 49 6.69 -4.31 -7.40
C SER A 49 6.56 -5.42 -6.37
N MET A 50 7.17 -6.58 -6.62
CA MET A 50 7.19 -7.68 -5.65
C MET A 50 7.92 -7.28 -4.36
N LEU A 51 9.07 -6.61 -4.48
CA LEU A 51 9.82 -6.11 -3.33
C LEU A 51 8.97 -5.15 -2.48
N PHE A 52 8.33 -4.16 -3.10
CA PHE A 52 7.48 -3.23 -2.38
C PHE A 52 6.22 -3.89 -1.81
N ASN A 53 5.62 -4.85 -2.52
CA ASN A 53 4.48 -5.61 -1.99
C ASN A 53 4.83 -6.34 -0.71
N VAL A 54 5.99 -7.00 -0.64
CA VAL A 54 6.46 -7.68 0.58
C VAL A 54 6.68 -6.67 1.71
N ILE A 55 7.35 -5.55 1.42
CA ILE A 55 7.60 -4.49 2.40
C ILE A 55 6.27 -3.94 2.93
N TYR A 56 5.36 -3.52 2.06
CA TYR A 56 4.09 -2.94 2.47
C TYR A 56 3.16 -3.94 3.17
N TRP A 57 3.19 -5.21 2.76
CA TRP A 57 2.44 -6.28 3.43
C TRP A 57 2.87 -6.43 4.89
N LEU A 58 4.16 -6.34 5.16
CA LEU A 58 4.69 -6.36 6.53
C LEU A 58 4.10 -5.23 7.40
N PHE A 59 3.84 -4.06 6.81
CA PHE A 59 3.22 -2.92 7.50
C PHE A 59 1.70 -2.91 7.50
N GLY A 60 1.05 -3.96 6.97
CA GLY A 60 -0.40 -4.14 7.01
C GLY A 60 -0.99 -4.12 8.43
N PHE A 61 -0.18 -4.43 9.45
CA PHE A 61 -0.56 -4.32 10.86
C PHE A 61 -0.96 -2.89 11.26
N LEU A 62 -0.37 -1.87 10.62
CA LEU A 62 -0.70 -0.47 10.90
C LEU A 62 -2.17 -0.18 10.58
N ARG A 63 -2.68 -0.72 9.46
CA ARG A 63 -4.10 -0.60 9.09
C ARG A 63 -5.00 -1.37 10.05
N MET A 64 -4.66 -2.62 10.37
CA MET A 64 -5.46 -3.46 11.26
C MET A 64 -5.47 -2.91 12.70
N GLY A 65 -4.32 -2.52 13.22
CA GLY A 65 -4.20 -1.95 14.56
C GLY A 65 -4.96 -0.65 14.72
N THR A 66 -4.82 0.27 13.74
CA THR A 66 -5.53 1.53 13.75
C THR A 66 -7.05 1.33 13.68
N SER A 67 -7.54 0.40 12.84
CA SER A 67 -8.97 0.09 12.74
C SER A 67 -9.53 -0.43 14.07
N GLY A 68 -8.83 -1.37 14.72
CA GLY A 68 -9.25 -1.92 16.00
C GLY A 68 -9.30 -0.88 17.12
N MET A 69 -8.28 -0.05 17.24
CA MET A 69 -8.24 1.01 18.27
C MET A 69 -9.31 2.09 18.01
N THR A 70 -9.50 2.49 16.75
CA THR A 70 -10.49 3.50 16.37
C THR A 70 -11.91 3.02 16.67
N SER A 71 -12.26 1.79 16.35
CA SER A 71 -13.59 1.22 16.62
C SER A 71 -13.86 1.10 18.13
N GLN A 72 -12.84 0.79 18.95
CA GLN A 72 -12.96 0.77 20.40
C GLN A 72 -13.17 2.18 20.98
N ALA A 73 -12.43 3.18 20.50
CA ALA A 73 -12.60 4.56 20.93
C ALA A 73 -13.99 5.11 20.53
N LEU A 74 -14.45 4.79 19.32
CA LEU A 74 -15.79 5.15 18.85
C LEU A 74 -16.88 4.47 19.70
N GLY A 75 -16.72 3.20 20.04
CA GLY A 75 -17.65 2.48 20.92
C GLY A 75 -17.75 3.10 22.31
N ARG A 76 -16.67 3.68 22.82
CA ARG A 76 -16.64 4.46 24.07
C ARG A 76 -17.15 5.90 23.91
N ARG A 77 -17.51 6.31 22.69
CA ARG A 77 -17.91 7.69 22.33
C ARG A 77 -16.85 8.75 22.64
N ASP A 78 -15.57 8.36 22.66
CA ASP A 78 -14.44 9.26 22.86
C ASP A 78 -13.92 9.76 21.50
N LEU A 79 -14.62 10.79 20.98
CA LEU A 79 -14.26 11.39 19.69
C LEU A 79 -12.89 12.08 19.74
N ALA A 80 -12.44 12.53 20.90
CA ALA A 80 -11.12 13.12 21.05
C ALA A 80 -10.02 12.06 20.84
N GLU A 81 -10.20 10.87 21.40
CA GLU A 81 -9.25 9.76 21.18
C GLU A 81 -9.31 9.25 19.75
N VAL A 82 -10.48 9.20 19.11
CA VAL A 82 -10.61 8.86 17.68
C VAL A 82 -9.76 9.77 16.81
N MET A 83 -9.77 11.09 17.05
CA MET A 83 -8.96 12.06 16.31
C MET A 83 -7.46 11.93 16.64
N ARG A 84 -7.12 11.69 17.89
CA ARG A 84 -5.72 11.42 18.28
C ARG A 84 -5.16 10.18 17.59
N LEU A 85 -5.94 9.11 17.45
CA LEU A 85 -5.56 7.90 16.76
C LEU A 85 -5.29 8.16 15.27
N LEU A 86 -6.08 9.02 14.62
CA LEU A 86 -5.81 9.44 13.24
C LEU A 86 -4.45 10.13 13.12
N VAL A 87 -4.20 11.14 13.95
CA VAL A 87 -2.93 11.89 13.90
C VAL A 87 -1.74 10.99 14.20
N ARG A 88 -1.86 10.13 15.21
CA ARG A 88 -0.80 9.18 15.59
C ARG A 88 -0.50 8.17 14.47
N SER A 89 -1.54 7.57 13.87
CA SER A 89 -1.37 6.58 12.80
C SER A 89 -0.78 7.19 11.54
N LEU A 90 -1.21 8.41 11.16
CA LEU A 90 -0.61 9.16 10.06
C LEU A 90 0.84 9.52 10.37
N GLY A 91 1.13 10.01 11.57
CA GLY A 91 2.49 10.37 11.99
C GLY A 91 3.43 9.16 11.98
N ILE A 92 2.97 8.01 12.46
CA ILE A 92 3.75 6.76 12.42
C ILE A 92 3.95 6.32 10.97
N GLY A 93 2.90 6.28 10.16
CA GLY A 93 2.98 5.84 8.76
C GLY A 93 3.94 6.72 7.94
N VAL A 94 3.77 8.05 8.01
CA VAL A 94 4.66 8.99 7.33
C VAL A 94 6.08 8.91 7.89
N GLY A 95 6.25 8.80 9.22
CA GLY A 95 7.56 8.68 9.85
C GLY A 95 8.33 7.44 9.41
N ILE A 96 7.66 6.28 9.32
CA ILE A 96 8.26 5.05 8.79
C ILE A 96 8.59 5.21 7.30
N GLY A 97 7.70 5.83 6.52
CA GLY A 97 7.95 6.12 5.12
C GLY A 97 9.18 7.01 4.90
N LEU A 98 9.36 8.03 5.74
CA LEU A 98 10.57 8.87 5.72
C LEU A 98 11.82 8.09 6.15
N LEU A 99 11.70 7.17 7.11
CA LEU A 99 12.80 6.29 7.50
C LEU A 99 13.24 5.41 6.32
N PHE A 100 12.33 5.02 5.44
CA PHE A 100 12.67 4.28 4.22
C PHE A 100 13.57 5.08 3.27
N PHE A 101 13.45 6.41 3.26
CA PHE A 101 14.39 7.25 2.51
C PHE A 101 15.81 7.14 3.04
N VAL A 102 15.98 7.12 4.36
CA VAL A 102 17.29 6.98 4.98
C VAL A 102 17.87 5.59 4.70
N LEU A 103 17.03 4.57 4.77
CA LEU A 103 17.41 3.16 4.61
C LEU A 103 17.31 2.66 3.16
N GLN A 104 16.96 3.50 2.18
CA GLN A 104 16.68 3.10 0.80
C GLN A 104 17.78 2.24 0.18
N LYS A 105 19.06 2.59 0.40
CA LYS A 105 20.20 1.84 -0.17
C LYS A 105 20.25 0.41 0.38
N TRP A 106 19.99 0.24 1.66
CA TRP A 106 20.00 -1.07 2.34
C TRP A 106 18.78 -1.88 1.97
N LEU A 107 17.60 -1.27 1.94
CA LEU A 107 16.35 -1.93 1.58
C LEU A 107 16.36 -2.43 0.14
N ILE A 108 16.73 -1.56 -0.81
CA ILE A 108 16.76 -1.89 -2.23
C ILE A 108 17.90 -2.87 -2.51
N GLY A 109 19.11 -2.60 -1.98
CA GLY A 109 20.26 -3.49 -2.18
C GLY A 109 20.05 -4.88 -1.60
N GLY A 110 19.59 -4.96 -0.35
CA GLY A 110 19.29 -6.24 0.31
C GLY A 110 18.12 -6.99 -0.34
N GLY A 111 17.07 -6.27 -0.74
CA GLY A 111 15.92 -6.87 -1.43
C GLY A 111 16.29 -7.44 -2.80
N LEU A 112 17.04 -6.71 -3.62
CA LEU A 112 17.51 -7.20 -4.91
C LEU A 112 18.50 -8.34 -4.76
N TRP A 113 19.37 -8.30 -3.76
CA TRP A 113 20.27 -9.41 -3.46
C TRP A 113 19.51 -10.70 -3.10
N ALA A 114 18.48 -10.59 -2.27
CA ALA A 114 17.65 -11.74 -1.86
C ALA A 114 16.84 -12.33 -3.01
N MET A 115 16.41 -11.50 -3.98
CA MET A 115 15.62 -11.93 -5.13
C MET A 115 16.50 -12.45 -6.28
N SER A 116 17.80 -12.13 -6.29
CA SER A 116 18.79 -12.55 -7.28
C SER A 116 18.29 -12.46 -8.73
N PRO A 117 17.78 -11.32 -9.21
CA PRO A 117 17.29 -11.19 -10.57
C PRO A 117 18.45 -11.23 -11.58
N GLU A 118 18.15 -11.46 -12.87
CA GLU A 118 19.15 -11.45 -13.95
C GLU A 118 19.88 -10.10 -14.04
N ALA A 119 21.13 -10.14 -14.48
CA ALA A 119 22.01 -8.96 -14.48
C ALA A 119 21.43 -7.76 -15.22
N ASP A 120 20.77 -8.00 -16.34
CA ASP A 120 20.15 -6.95 -17.18
C ASP A 120 18.94 -6.30 -16.49
N VAL A 121 18.26 -7.04 -15.59
CA VAL A 121 17.08 -6.59 -14.85
C VAL A 121 17.48 -5.82 -13.59
N VAL A 122 18.60 -6.17 -12.95
CA VAL A 122 19.03 -5.59 -11.65
C VAL A 122 19.13 -4.06 -11.70
N GLU A 123 19.79 -3.52 -12.71
CA GLU A 123 20.03 -2.08 -12.79
C GLU A 123 18.73 -1.30 -13.06
N LEU A 124 17.87 -1.84 -13.93
CA LEU A 124 16.55 -1.26 -14.22
C LEU A 124 15.63 -1.35 -13.00
N ALA A 125 15.59 -2.50 -12.31
CA ALA A 125 14.83 -2.70 -11.09
C ALA A 125 15.30 -1.74 -9.98
N ARG A 126 16.60 -1.53 -9.87
CA ARG A 126 17.18 -0.59 -8.91
C ARG A 126 16.68 0.83 -9.16
N ARG A 127 16.75 1.31 -10.40
CA ARG A 127 16.24 2.65 -10.78
C ARG A 127 14.75 2.78 -10.51
N TYR A 128 13.97 1.78 -10.88
CA TYR A 128 12.54 1.74 -10.60
C TYR A 128 12.26 1.84 -9.09
N CYS A 129 12.95 1.05 -8.27
CA CYS A 129 12.79 1.08 -6.82
C CYS A 129 13.16 2.44 -6.21
N TYR A 130 14.21 3.11 -6.70
CA TYR A 130 14.57 4.45 -6.22
C TYR A 130 13.50 5.50 -6.53
N VAL A 131 12.75 5.35 -7.61
CA VAL A 131 11.61 6.23 -7.92
C VAL A 131 10.41 5.87 -7.04
N CYS A 132 10.07 4.59 -6.93
CA CYS A 132 8.90 4.13 -6.19
C CYS A 132 8.98 4.40 -4.69
N ILE A 133 10.18 4.42 -4.10
CA ILE A 133 10.35 4.66 -2.66
C ILE A 133 9.86 6.05 -2.23
N TRP A 134 9.80 7.02 -3.15
CA TRP A 134 9.23 8.33 -2.90
C TRP A 134 7.75 8.27 -2.54
N GLY A 135 7.04 7.24 -3.01
CA GLY A 135 5.65 6.97 -2.65
C GLY A 135 5.45 6.35 -1.27
N ALA A 136 6.51 5.82 -0.63
CA ALA A 136 6.39 5.09 0.62
C ALA A 136 5.72 5.87 1.77
N PRO A 137 6.06 7.15 2.03
CA PRO A 137 5.38 7.92 3.08
C PRO A 137 3.88 8.07 2.82
N ALA A 138 3.50 8.25 1.55
CA ALA A 138 2.10 8.37 1.16
C ALA A 138 1.36 7.05 1.33
N VAL A 139 1.94 5.93 0.91
CA VAL A 139 1.33 4.59 1.02
C VAL A 139 1.15 4.19 2.48
N LEU A 140 2.17 4.38 3.32
CA LEU A 140 2.09 4.03 4.75
C LEU A 140 1.18 4.99 5.52
N GLY A 141 1.14 6.27 5.16
CA GLY A 141 0.16 7.22 5.66
C GLY A 141 -1.27 6.81 5.29
N LEU A 142 -1.46 6.36 4.05
CA LEU A 142 -2.75 5.86 3.57
C LEU A 142 -3.21 4.61 4.34
N TYR A 143 -2.30 3.74 4.77
CA TYR A 143 -2.65 2.59 5.62
C TYR A 143 -3.21 3.04 6.98
N GLY A 144 -2.58 4.04 7.61
CA GLY A 144 -3.09 4.64 8.84
C GLY A 144 -4.47 5.27 8.65
N PHE A 145 -4.62 6.07 7.58
CA PHE A 145 -5.88 6.72 7.25
C PHE A 145 -6.99 5.70 6.94
N THR A 146 -6.71 4.70 6.11
CA THR A 146 -7.68 3.66 5.75
C THR A 146 -8.08 2.83 6.97
N GLY A 147 -7.13 2.50 7.85
CA GLY A 147 -7.42 1.81 9.10
C GLY A 147 -8.35 2.64 9.99
N TRP A 148 -8.07 3.93 10.14
CA TRP A 148 -8.94 4.85 10.88
C TRP A 148 -10.34 4.92 10.28
N TYR A 149 -10.44 5.07 8.96
CA TYR A 149 -11.71 5.16 8.25
C TYR A 149 -12.57 3.90 8.43
N ILE A 150 -11.96 2.72 8.29
CA ILE A 150 -12.64 1.43 8.54
C ILE A 150 -13.10 1.34 10.00
N GLY A 151 -12.27 1.80 10.95
CA GLY A 151 -12.60 1.80 12.37
C GLY A 151 -13.76 2.73 12.74
N MET A 152 -13.99 3.78 11.94
CA MET A 152 -15.16 4.68 12.06
C MET A 152 -16.47 4.04 11.55
N GLN A 153 -16.42 2.86 10.94
CA GLN A 153 -17.58 2.14 10.36
C GLN A 153 -18.32 2.94 9.27
N ASN A 154 -17.60 3.76 8.55
CA ASN A 154 -18.15 4.63 7.51
C ASN A 154 -17.88 4.06 6.12
#